data_081b7718130b28fa2d0826c03df2ad31
#
_entry.id   081b7718130b28fa2d0826c03df2ad31
#
_cell.length_a   1.000
_cell.length_b   1.000
_cell.length_c   1.000
_cell.angle_alpha   90.00
_cell.angle_beta   90.00
_cell.angle_gamma   90.00
#
_symmetry.space_group_name_H-M   'P 1'
#
loop_
_entity.id
_entity.type
_entity.pdbx_description
1 polymer ?
#
loop_
_entity_poly.entity_id
_entity_poly.type
_entity_poly.pdbx_seq_one_letter_code
_entity_poly.pdbx_strand_id
1 'polypeptide(L)'
;ALRLCLLRFLRGNAFVVNKALSQLEDCVEYRRQHPTDRLLSKSPHDILACNVEDFNSFYPRWLMGFDKLGRPILATRYGSLRLWEMTKLTTVERMTELHAREQELLLRVLRRRTLE
;
A
#
# COMPACT_ATOMS: atom_id res chain seq x y z
N ALA A 1 -15.78 -10.67 5.55
CA ALA A 1 -14.91 -9.49 5.29
C ALA A 1 -14.73 -8.60 6.52
N LEU A 2 -15.82 -8.13 7.16
CA LEU A 2 -15.75 -7.23 8.32
C LEU A 2 -15.01 -7.86 9.51
N ARG A 3 -15.30 -9.11 9.86
CA ARG A 3 -14.62 -9.83 10.95
C ARG A 3 -13.10 -9.85 10.79
N LEU A 4 -12.60 -10.14 9.59
CA LEU A 4 -11.16 -10.19 9.31
C LEU A 4 -10.53 -8.80 9.43
N CYS A 5 -11.24 -7.76 9.01
CA CYS A 5 -10.80 -6.38 9.15
C CYS A 5 -10.62 -6.02 10.63
N LEU A 6 -11.66 -6.22 11.45
CA LEU A 6 -11.63 -5.94 12.89
C LEU A 6 -10.54 -6.75 13.61
N LEU A 7 -10.39 -8.02 13.25
CA LEU A 7 -9.37 -8.88 13.82
C LEU A 7 -7.94 -8.38 13.55
N ARG A 8 -7.69 -7.79 12.39
CA ARG A 8 -6.38 -7.17 12.08
C ARG A 8 -6.07 -6.01 13.03
N PHE A 9 -7.04 -5.14 13.28
CA PHE A 9 -6.84 -4.02 14.23
C PHE A 9 -6.64 -4.52 15.66
N LEU A 10 -7.39 -5.52 16.08
CA LEU A 10 -7.21 -6.13 17.41
C LEU A 10 -5.83 -6.78 17.55
N ARG A 11 -5.40 -7.59 16.59
CA ARG A 11 -4.06 -8.21 16.61
C ARG A 11 -2.93 -7.19 16.61
N GLY A 12 -3.05 -6.14 15.79
CA GLY A 12 -2.05 -5.06 15.73
C GLY A 12 -1.93 -4.26 17.03
N ASN A 13 -2.95 -4.29 17.89
CA ASN A 13 -2.99 -3.61 19.18
C ASN A 13 -2.98 -4.57 20.38
N ALA A 14 -2.44 -5.78 20.22
CA ALA A 14 -2.36 -6.80 21.28
C ALA A 14 -3.71 -7.07 21.97
N PHE A 15 -4.80 -7.01 21.20
CA PHE A 15 -6.19 -7.17 21.66
C PHE A 15 -6.67 -6.12 22.68
N VAL A 16 -5.98 -4.98 22.78
CA VAL A 16 -6.48 -3.84 23.57
C VAL A 16 -7.54 -3.10 22.76
N VAL A 17 -8.81 -3.31 23.14
CA VAL A 17 -9.98 -2.87 22.36
C VAL A 17 -9.97 -1.36 22.10
N ASN A 18 -9.74 -0.53 23.12
CA ASN A 18 -9.76 0.93 22.97
C ASN A 18 -8.68 1.44 22.00
N LYS A 19 -7.48 0.83 22.01
CA LYS A 19 -6.40 1.16 21.06
C LYS A 19 -6.78 0.74 19.63
N ALA A 20 -7.35 -0.45 19.49
CA ALA A 20 -7.79 -0.96 18.19
C ALA A 20 -8.91 -0.10 17.62
N LEU A 21 -9.85 0.35 18.45
CA LEU A 21 -10.94 1.24 18.05
C LEU A 21 -10.42 2.60 17.57
N SER A 22 -9.56 3.24 18.37
CA SER A 22 -8.96 4.52 17.98
C SER A 22 -8.22 4.43 16.64
N GLN A 23 -7.41 3.39 16.45
CA GLN A 23 -6.71 3.17 15.18
C GLN A 23 -7.67 2.90 14.00
N LEU A 24 -8.78 2.21 14.26
CA LEU A 24 -9.81 1.98 13.23
C LEU A 24 -10.49 3.30 12.84
N GLU A 25 -10.83 4.14 13.81
CA GLU A 25 -11.42 5.47 13.58
C GLU A 25 -10.50 6.36 12.76
N ASP A 26 -9.21 6.41 13.10
CA ASP A 26 -8.19 7.13 12.34
C ASP A 26 -8.09 6.60 10.88
N CYS A 27 -8.15 5.29 10.70
CA CYS A 27 -8.13 4.67 9.39
C CYS A 27 -9.37 5.03 8.55
N VAL A 28 -10.55 5.06 9.16
CA VAL A 28 -11.81 5.43 8.50
C VAL A 28 -11.76 6.91 8.09
N GLU A 29 -11.30 7.79 8.98
CA GLU A 29 -11.17 9.22 8.69
C GLU A 29 -10.15 9.48 7.57
N TYR A 30 -8.99 8.81 7.60
CA TYR A 30 -8.01 8.87 6.53
C TYR A 30 -8.61 8.48 5.17
N ARG A 31 -9.36 7.38 5.12
CA ARG A 31 -10.01 6.90 3.88
C ARG A 31 -11.13 7.83 3.39
N ARG A 32 -11.78 8.53 4.30
CA ARG A 32 -12.79 9.55 3.96
C ARG A 32 -12.15 10.75 3.27
N GLN A 33 -11.01 11.20 3.77
CA GLN A 33 -10.25 12.33 3.23
C GLN A 33 -9.47 11.94 1.96
N HIS A 34 -8.97 10.69 1.92
CA HIS A 34 -8.15 10.15 0.83
C HIS A 34 -8.82 8.88 0.28
N PRO A 35 -9.71 9.00 -0.72
CA PRO A 35 -10.46 7.85 -1.24
C PRO A 35 -9.55 6.89 -2.02
N THR A 36 -8.76 6.11 -1.31
CA THR A 36 -7.76 5.17 -1.86
C THR A 36 -8.36 4.12 -2.78
N ASP A 37 -9.63 3.78 -2.58
CA ASP A 37 -10.33 2.84 -3.46
C ASP A 37 -10.39 3.31 -4.93
N ARG A 38 -10.44 4.63 -5.15
CA ARG A 38 -10.43 5.23 -6.49
C ARG A 38 -9.07 5.11 -7.18
N LEU A 39 -7.99 4.96 -6.42
CA LEU A 39 -6.64 4.82 -6.98
C LEU A 39 -6.48 3.53 -7.77
N LEU A 40 -7.26 2.50 -7.47
CA LEU A 40 -7.20 1.22 -8.16
C LEU A 40 -7.68 1.27 -9.61
N SER A 41 -8.53 2.24 -9.93
CA SER A 41 -9.00 2.48 -11.31
C SER A 41 -7.99 3.29 -12.15
N LYS A 42 -7.01 3.92 -11.51
CA LYS A 42 -5.98 4.72 -12.18
C LYS A 42 -4.75 3.87 -12.48
N SER A 43 -4.13 4.11 -13.63
CA SER A 43 -2.82 3.52 -13.94
C SER A 43 -1.71 4.20 -13.12
N PRO A 44 -0.57 3.54 -12.91
CA PRO A 44 0.61 4.20 -12.32
C PRO A 44 1.06 5.45 -13.08
N HIS A 45 0.95 5.43 -14.42
CA HIS A 45 1.26 6.58 -15.25
C HIS A 45 0.33 7.77 -14.95
N ASP A 46 -0.98 7.53 -14.80
CA ASP A 46 -1.95 8.60 -14.49
C ASP A 46 -1.71 9.20 -13.10
N ILE A 47 -1.33 8.37 -12.14
CA ILE A 47 -1.05 8.82 -10.77
C ILE A 47 0.25 9.63 -10.74
N LEU A 48 1.33 9.11 -11.31
CA LEU A 48 2.66 9.74 -11.26
C LEU A 48 2.77 10.93 -12.22
N ALA A 49 2.02 10.93 -13.32
CA ALA A 49 2.12 11.89 -14.43
C ALA A 49 3.56 12.04 -14.96
N CYS A 50 4.30 10.94 -14.99
CA CYS A 50 5.64 10.84 -15.54
C CYS A 50 5.86 9.48 -16.18
N ASN A 51 7.04 9.27 -16.80
CA ASN A 51 7.42 7.95 -17.30
C ASN A 51 7.61 6.98 -16.14
N VAL A 52 6.81 5.90 -16.12
CA VAL A 52 6.80 4.92 -15.03
C VAL A 52 8.08 4.09 -15.00
N GLU A 53 8.66 3.79 -16.15
CA GLU A 53 9.90 3.01 -16.25
C GLU A 53 11.07 3.79 -15.65
N ASP A 54 11.18 5.08 -15.95
CA ASP A 54 12.19 5.95 -15.36
C ASP A 54 12.01 6.06 -13.84
N PHE A 55 10.78 6.27 -13.36
CA PHE A 55 10.48 6.29 -11.94
C PHE A 55 10.88 4.98 -11.25
N ASN A 56 10.50 3.84 -11.80
CA ASN A 56 10.81 2.53 -11.25
C ASN A 56 12.31 2.22 -11.24
N SER A 57 13.08 2.77 -12.19
CA SER A 57 14.55 2.63 -12.20
C SER A 57 15.21 3.31 -11.00
N PHE A 58 14.61 4.40 -10.48
CA PHE A 58 15.07 5.12 -9.30
C PHE A 58 14.52 4.58 -7.98
N TYR A 59 13.47 3.75 -8.05
CA TYR A 59 12.86 3.10 -6.90
C TYR A 59 12.67 1.60 -7.17
N PRO A 60 13.74 0.79 -7.12
CA PRO A 60 13.67 -0.63 -7.43
C PRO A 60 12.93 -1.38 -6.31
N ARG A 61 11.76 -1.88 -6.65
CA ARG A 61 10.92 -2.73 -5.80
C ARG A 61 10.13 -3.69 -6.66
N TRP A 62 9.86 -4.86 -6.12
CA TRP A 62 9.10 -5.90 -6.83
C TRP A 62 8.47 -6.91 -5.90
N LEU A 63 7.43 -7.57 -6.38
CA LEU A 63 6.84 -8.71 -5.74
C LEU A 63 7.67 -9.96 -6.12
N MET A 64 8.35 -10.57 -5.14
CA MET A 64 9.17 -11.76 -5.35
C MET A 64 8.37 -13.06 -5.46
N GLY A 65 7.10 -13.04 -5.05
CA GLY A 65 6.26 -14.21 -4.97
C GLY A 65 5.61 -14.32 -3.61
N PHE A 66 5.43 -15.55 -3.12
CA PHE A 66 4.71 -15.82 -1.89
C PHE A 66 5.50 -16.77 -0.99
N ASP A 67 5.36 -16.60 0.31
CA ASP A 67 5.92 -17.51 1.30
C ASP A 67 5.11 -18.82 1.39
N LYS A 68 5.55 -19.73 2.25
CA LYS A 68 4.89 -21.03 2.47
C LYS A 68 3.46 -20.92 3.01
N LEU A 69 3.11 -19.78 3.59
CA LEU A 69 1.76 -19.49 4.11
C LEU A 69 0.91 -18.66 3.12
N GLY A 70 1.40 -18.46 1.89
CA GLY A 70 0.71 -17.71 0.86
C GLY A 70 0.74 -16.19 1.05
N ARG A 71 1.64 -15.66 1.88
CA ARG A 71 1.79 -14.22 2.07
C ARG A 71 2.70 -13.64 0.99
N PRO A 72 2.38 -12.47 0.40
CA PRO A 72 3.22 -11.84 -0.61
C PRO A 72 4.56 -11.38 -0.01
N ILE A 73 5.64 -11.60 -0.73
CA ILE A 73 6.99 -11.15 -0.38
C ILE A 73 7.34 -9.97 -1.27
N LEU A 74 7.42 -8.78 -0.68
CA LEU A 74 7.90 -7.59 -1.36
C LEU A 74 9.39 -7.39 -1.08
N ALA A 75 10.15 -7.11 -2.13
CA ALA A 75 11.54 -6.72 -2.02
C ALA A 75 11.71 -5.27 -2.46
N THR A 76 12.49 -4.51 -1.69
CA THR A 76 12.87 -3.14 -2.02
C THR A 76 14.37 -2.99 -1.84
N ARG A 77 15.04 -2.47 -2.85
CA ARG A 77 16.47 -2.19 -2.77
C ARG A 77 16.71 -0.75 -2.33
N TYR A 78 16.64 -0.51 -1.02
CA TYR A 78 16.78 0.85 -0.47
C TYR A 78 18.15 1.48 -0.76
N GLY A 79 19.23 0.71 -0.84
CA GLY A 79 20.55 1.21 -1.20
C GLY A 79 20.68 1.75 -2.63
N SER A 80 19.69 1.44 -3.49
CA SER A 80 19.63 1.94 -4.87
C SER A 80 18.55 3.01 -5.06
N LEU A 81 17.89 3.44 -3.98
CA LEU A 81 16.86 4.47 -4.01
C LEU A 81 17.49 5.84 -4.36
N ARG A 82 16.99 6.47 -5.41
CA ARG A 82 17.42 7.79 -5.86
C ARG A 82 16.31 8.81 -5.67
N LEU A 83 16.06 9.18 -4.43
CA LEU A 83 14.96 10.06 -4.06
C LEU A 83 15.00 11.40 -4.78
N TRP A 84 16.19 11.99 -4.91
CA TRP A 84 16.38 13.26 -5.61
C TRP A 84 15.97 13.20 -7.09
N GLU A 85 16.28 12.10 -7.76
CA GLU A 85 15.87 11.89 -9.16
C GLU A 85 14.36 11.69 -9.28
N MET A 86 13.75 10.99 -8.33
CA MET A 86 12.30 10.78 -8.28
C MET A 86 11.55 12.11 -8.14
N THR A 87 12.04 13.03 -7.29
CA THR A 87 11.41 14.34 -7.08
C THR A 87 11.51 15.28 -8.29
N LYS A 88 12.44 15.01 -9.22
CA LYS A 88 12.49 15.71 -10.51
C LYS A 88 11.43 15.22 -11.50
N LEU A 89 10.99 13.96 -11.38
CA LEU A 89 10.00 13.36 -12.27
C LEU A 89 8.57 13.64 -11.83
N THR A 90 8.31 13.65 -10.53
CA THR A 90 6.96 13.76 -9.98
C THR A 90 6.96 14.38 -8.58
N THR A 91 5.79 14.55 -7.99
CA THR A 91 5.65 15.14 -6.65
C THR A 91 5.58 14.07 -5.56
N VAL A 92 5.88 14.46 -4.32
CA VAL A 92 5.76 13.58 -3.14
C VAL A 92 4.32 13.10 -2.95
N GLU A 93 3.35 13.96 -3.19
CA GLU A 93 1.92 13.63 -3.09
C GLU A 93 1.55 12.51 -4.07
N ARG A 94 2.01 12.59 -5.30
CA ARG A 94 1.78 11.55 -6.33
C ARG A 94 2.50 10.25 -6.01
N MET A 95 3.71 10.31 -5.45
CA MET A 95 4.42 9.12 -4.96
C MET A 95 3.66 8.45 -3.82
N THR A 96 3.08 9.24 -2.91
CA THR A 96 2.26 8.75 -1.81
C THR A 96 0.97 8.09 -2.32
N GLU A 97 0.31 8.67 -3.31
CA GLU A 97 -0.86 8.07 -3.96
C GLU A 97 -0.51 6.73 -4.64
N LEU A 98 0.62 6.65 -5.33
CA LEU A 98 1.08 5.39 -5.93
C LEU A 98 1.34 4.34 -4.85
N HIS A 99 1.99 4.70 -3.75
CA HIS A 99 2.20 3.81 -2.63
C HIS A 99 0.88 3.30 -2.04
N ALA A 100 -0.09 4.18 -1.82
CA ALA A 100 -1.42 3.81 -1.34
C ALA A 100 -2.12 2.83 -2.30
N ARG A 101 -2.02 3.05 -3.62
CA ARG A 101 -2.54 2.13 -4.63
C ARG A 101 -1.90 0.74 -4.53
N GLU A 102 -0.59 0.68 -4.39
CA GLU A 102 0.15 -0.59 -4.25
C GLU A 102 -0.27 -1.35 -2.99
N GLN A 103 -0.47 -0.65 -1.88
CA GLN A 103 -0.98 -1.24 -0.63
C GLN A 103 -2.40 -1.78 -0.80
N GLU A 104 -3.29 -1.07 -1.49
CA GLU A 104 -4.65 -1.56 -1.77
C GLU A 104 -4.65 -2.82 -2.65
N LEU A 105 -3.76 -2.90 -3.64
CA LEU A 105 -3.58 -4.12 -4.45
C LEU A 105 -3.14 -5.31 -3.59
N LEU A 106 -2.17 -5.11 -2.71
CA LEU A 106 -1.70 -6.15 -1.79
C LEU A 106 -2.79 -6.61 -0.84
N LEU A 107 -3.59 -5.69 -0.29
CA LEU A 107 -4.73 -6.02 0.55
C LEU A 107 -5.77 -6.87 -0.19
N ARG A 108 -6.01 -6.60 -1.47
CA ARG A 108 -6.90 -7.44 -2.29
C ARG A 108 -6.37 -8.86 -2.47
N VAL A 109 -5.07 -9.00 -2.73
CA VAL A 109 -4.42 -10.31 -2.85
C VAL A 109 -4.53 -11.08 -1.54
N LEU A 110 -4.23 -10.44 -0.41
CA LEU A 110 -4.32 -11.04 0.92
C LEU A 110 -5.75 -11.48 1.25
N ARG A 111 -6.75 -10.66 0.96
CA ARG A 111 -8.16 -10.99 1.20
C ARG A 111 -8.61 -12.22 0.42
N ARG A 112 -8.26 -12.31 -0.87
CA ARG A 112 -8.59 -13.48 -1.69
C ARG A 112 -8.02 -14.76 -1.10
N ARG A 113 -6.74 -14.74 -0.76
CA ARG A 113 -6.05 -15.92 -0.18
C ARG A 113 -6.51 -16.31 1.22
N THR A 114 -7.09 -15.39 1.98
CA THR A 114 -7.63 -15.70 3.32
C THR A 114 -9.03 -16.34 3.24
N LEU A 115 -9.71 -16.17 2.11
CA LEU A 115 -11.06 -16.70 1.88
C LEU A 115 -11.06 -18.05 1.15
N GLU A 116 -9.92 -18.43 0.55
CA GLU A 116 -9.66 -19.76 -0.04
C GLU A 116 -9.16 -20.74 1.03
#